data_cd128555e5ea0d1d8481da66c1045733
#
_entry.id   cd128555e5ea0d1d8481da66c1045733
#
_cell.length_a   1.000
_cell.length_b   1.000
_cell.length_c   1.000
_cell.angle_alpha   90.00
_cell.angle_beta   90.00
_cell.angle_gamma   90.00
#
_symmetry.space_group_name_H-M   'P 1'
#
loop_
_entity.id
_entity.type
_entity.pdbx_description
1 polymer ?
#
loop_
_entity_poly.entity_id
_entity_poly.type
_entity_poly.pdbx_seq_one_letter_code
_entity_poly.pdbx_strand_id
1 'polypeptide(L)'
;MPSSTSQDVVLQGELAGSQIGSGLWILPGQGNALAARTXEGLILIDAGNRNVQPAMESYLRAQTQDRLAAIVYTHGHQQYNASIPLWLEHNASREEPXPRLIAHENILARYXRYRETAELQARAWKVQFPSREERPLXDYLSDVEGDNHDPSETFSDQMVVVGGSRPVELHWAPSETDDCLVAWFPEDGLLYGGPAVQGDTIPNIGTPLRTQRFTIRWAXTLEHLAQLGADKLVTEFGPLIEGAXXIRERLTGMAXALRWLRTEVVARMNRGMNXEXTVADLHYPEAIFQKPWMTPSYGSPDYIARDLYREENGWWDRNPTHLHPATPAAARDAILSAIDPSAVLARALELQAAGDTQLALHVIDLVALAPGNQGAVGEAKALKARLCSQRAREVAPYVSKALFWSSASLLKEGHDSWQDLP
;
A
#
# COMPACT_ATOMS: atom_id res chain seq x y z
N MET A 1 20.61 0.89 -0.85
CA MET A 1 19.39 0.09 -1.08
C MET A 1 18.94 -0.51 0.22
N PRO A 2 17.64 -0.54 0.50
CA PRO A 2 17.15 -1.25 1.67
C PRO A 2 17.56 -2.70 1.60
N SER A 3 17.89 -3.27 2.72
CA SER A 3 17.91 -4.72 2.78
C SER A 3 16.49 -5.17 2.42
N SER A 4 16.36 -6.19 1.62
CA SER A 4 15.07 -6.71 1.18
C SER A 4 14.15 -7.13 2.33
N THR A 5 14.67 -7.15 3.53
CA THR A 5 14.06 -7.86 4.64
C THR A 5 12.71 -7.32 5.09
N SER A 6 12.56 -6.01 5.25
CA SER A 6 11.28 -5.55 5.81
C SER A 6 10.13 -5.61 4.81
N GLN A 7 10.38 -5.26 3.56
CA GLN A 7 9.35 -5.38 2.54
C GLN A 7 9.01 -6.83 2.26
N ASP A 8 10.04 -7.68 2.10
CA ASP A 8 9.83 -9.09 1.76
C ASP A 8 9.05 -9.80 2.86
N VAL A 9 9.34 -9.49 4.12
CA VAL A 9 8.65 -10.13 5.23
C VAL A 9 7.18 -9.68 5.31
N VAL A 10 6.93 -8.40 5.08
CA VAL A 10 5.57 -7.86 5.22
C VAL A 10 4.69 -8.15 3.99
N LEU A 11 5.28 -8.07 2.80
CA LEU A 11 4.53 -8.11 1.54
C LEU A 11 4.76 -9.40 0.74
N GLN A 12 5.00 -10.50 1.42
CA GLN A 12 5.27 -11.77 0.75
C GLN A 12 4.10 -12.72 0.90
N GLY A 13 3.57 -13.16 -0.23
CA GLY A 13 2.54 -14.19 -0.26
C GLY A 13 3.15 -15.59 -0.24
N GLU A 14 2.37 -16.58 -0.57
CA GLU A 14 2.81 -17.98 -0.67
C GLU A 14 3.81 -18.13 -1.82
N LEU A 15 5.00 -18.60 -1.52
CA LEU A 15 6.07 -18.68 -2.54
C LEU A 15 5.96 -19.87 -3.47
N ALA A 16 5.45 -20.98 -2.98
CA ALA A 16 5.51 -22.25 -3.73
C ALA A 16 4.13 -22.79 -4.06
N GLY A 17 3.09 -22.20 -3.53
CA GLY A 17 1.74 -22.74 -3.60
C GLY A 17 1.49 -23.75 -2.50
N SER A 18 0.25 -23.84 -2.03
CA SER A 18 -0.12 -24.81 -1.01
C SER A 18 -1.61 -25.18 -1.13
N GLN A 19 -1.92 -26.42 -0.84
CA GLN A 19 -3.31 -26.86 -0.76
C GLN A 19 -3.80 -26.61 0.68
N ILE A 20 -4.90 -25.88 0.82
CA ILE A 20 -5.44 -25.51 2.13
C ILE A 20 -6.75 -26.20 2.45
N GLY A 21 -7.23 -27.04 1.55
CA GLY A 21 -8.44 -27.81 1.70
C GLY A 21 -8.70 -28.56 0.42
N SER A 22 -9.68 -29.44 0.42
CA SER A 22 -10.04 -30.19 -0.78
C SER A 22 -10.53 -29.21 -1.85
N GLY A 23 -9.80 -29.11 -2.97
CA GLY A 23 -10.14 -28.20 -4.05
C GLY A 23 -9.89 -26.74 -3.74
N LEU A 24 -9.00 -26.45 -2.80
CA LEU A 24 -8.66 -25.07 -2.42
C LEU A 24 -7.14 -24.92 -2.36
N TRP A 25 -6.60 -24.01 -3.16
CA TRP A 25 -5.13 -23.80 -3.25
C TRP A 25 -4.77 -22.34 -3.16
N ILE A 26 -3.76 -22.02 -2.37
CA ILE A 26 -3.12 -20.71 -2.40
C ILE A 26 -2.04 -20.77 -3.49
N LEU A 27 -2.01 -19.75 -4.36
CA LEU A 27 -1.06 -19.65 -5.45
C LEU A 27 -0.15 -18.45 -5.22
N PRO A 28 1.12 -18.53 -5.68
CA PRO A 28 2.06 -17.42 -5.51
C PRO A 28 1.80 -16.30 -6.52
N GLY A 29 0.93 -15.36 -6.16
CA GLY A 29 0.58 -14.22 -7.00
C GLY A 29 1.38 -12.98 -6.68
N GLN A 30 0.80 -11.82 -6.91
CA GLN A 30 1.39 -10.56 -6.44
C GLN A 30 1.41 -10.55 -4.90
N GLY A 31 0.31 -10.94 -4.28
CA GLY A 31 0.23 -11.43 -2.92
C GLY A 31 -0.29 -12.85 -3.02
N ASN A 32 -0.97 -13.33 -2.00
CA ASN A 32 -1.64 -14.62 -2.07
C ASN A 32 -2.77 -14.57 -3.10
N ALA A 33 -2.77 -15.46 -4.04
CA ALA A 33 -3.93 -15.71 -4.90
C ALA A 33 -4.59 -17.00 -4.43
N LEU A 34 -5.84 -17.23 -4.79
CA LEU A 34 -6.57 -18.43 -4.36
C LEU A 34 -7.29 -19.04 -5.54
N ALA A 35 -7.18 -20.35 -5.70
CA ALA A 35 -7.98 -21.09 -6.67
C ALA A 35 -8.91 -22.02 -5.92
N ALA A 36 -10.19 -22.03 -6.30
CA ALA A 36 -11.21 -22.88 -5.68
C ALA A 36 -11.94 -23.68 -6.73
N ARG A 37 -12.04 -25.01 -6.52
CA ARG A 37 -12.83 -25.89 -7.38
C ARG A 37 -14.31 -25.74 -7.04
N THR A 38 -15.12 -25.56 -8.10
CA THR A 38 -16.59 -25.45 -7.94
C THR A 38 -17.28 -26.28 -9.00
N UNK A 39 -18.38 -26.15 -8.96
CA UNK A 39 -19.15 -26.78 -9.77
C UNK A 39 -19.08 -26.39 -11.08
N GLU A 40 -18.81 -25.24 -11.34
CA GLU A 40 -18.70 -24.65 -12.68
C GLU A 40 -17.29 -24.69 -13.24
N GLY A 41 -16.31 -25.06 -12.43
CA GLY A 41 -14.91 -25.03 -12.75
C GLY A 41 -14.16 -24.25 -11.68
N LEU A 42 -12.92 -23.87 -11.99
CA LEU A 42 -12.08 -23.14 -11.01
C LEU A 42 -12.45 -21.67 -10.99
N ILE A 43 -12.50 -21.12 -9.80
CA ILE A 43 -12.55 -19.68 -9.58
C ILE A 43 -11.16 -19.27 -9.10
N LEU A 44 -10.53 -18.35 -9.82
CA LEU A 44 -9.21 -17.81 -9.44
C LEU A 44 -9.40 -16.41 -8.88
N ILE A 45 -8.89 -16.18 -7.68
CA ILE A 45 -8.95 -14.86 -7.06
C ILE A 45 -7.58 -14.21 -7.19
N ASP A 46 -7.52 -13.17 -7.99
CA ASP A 46 -6.36 -12.44 -8.47
C ASP A 46 -5.48 -13.25 -9.42
N ALA A 47 -5.23 -12.66 -10.57
CA ALA A 47 -4.50 -13.31 -11.67
C ALA A 47 -2.98 -13.23 -11.51
N GLY A 48 -2.49 -12.30 -10.67
CA GLY A 48 -1.05 -12.09 -10.51
C GLY A 48 -0.47 -11.17 -11.55
N ASN A 49 0.82 -10.89 -11.43
CA ASN A 49 1.54 -10.11 -12.42
C ASN A 49 2.17 -11.05 -13.47
N ARG A 50 2.71 -10.45 -14.52
CA ARG A 50 3.23 -11.24 -15.64
C ARG A 50 4.41 -12.11 -15.27
N ASN A 51 5.19 -11.71 -14.28
CA ASN A 51 6.37 -12.47 -13.85
C ASN A 51 6.00 -13.71 -13.04
N VAL A 52 4.91 -13.66 -12.27
CA VAL A 52 4.51 -14.78 -11.42
C VAL A 52 3.53 -15.73 -12.09
N GLN A 53 2.84 -15.28 -13.15
CA GLN A 53 1.79 -16.09 -13.77
C GLN A 53 2.28 -17.46 -14.24
N PRO A 54 3.46 -17.59 -14.85
CA PRO A 54 3.89 -18.95 -15.27
C PRO A 54 4.01 -19.92 -14.11
N ALA A 55 4.51 -19.47 -12.94
CA ALA A 55 4.60 -20.33 -11.76
C ALA A 55 3.21 -20.64 -11.19
N MET A 56 2.30 -19.67 -11.20
CA MET A 56 0.93 -19.87 -10.76
C MET A 56 0.25 -20.95 -11.62
N GLU A 57 0.38 -20.82 -12.95
CA GLU A 57 -0.22 -21.76 -13.91
C GLU A 57 0.36 -23.16 -13.73
N SER A 58 1.68 -23.26 -13.65
CA SER A 58 2.37 -24.54 -13.48
C SER A 58 1.92 -25.25 -12.20
N TYR A 59 1.86 -24.51 -11.09
CA TYR A 59 1.42 -25.08 -9.82
C TYR A 59 -0.04 -25.57 -9.94
N LEU A 60 -0.91 -24.72 -10.48
CA LEU A 60 -2.34 -25.04 -10.58
C LEU A 60 -2.56 -26.29 -11.43
N ARG A 61 -1.86 -26.39 -12.57
CA ARG A 61 -2.03 -27.53 -13.47
C ARG A 61 -1.44 -28.83 -12.91
N ALA A 62 -0.50 -28.74 -12.00
CA ALA A 62 -0.03 -29.90 -11.25
C ALA A 62 -1.10 -30.42 -10.27
N GLN A 63 -2.05 -29.56 -9.87
CA GLN A 63 -3.09 -29.93 -8.90
C GLN A 63 -4.37 -30.40 -9.58
N THR A 64 -4.74 -29.82 -10.73
CA THR A 64 -6.04 -30.06 -11.33
C THR A 64 -6.03 -29.73 -12.82
N GLN A 65 -6.85 -30.45 -13.59
CA GLN A 65 -7.09 -30.13 -15.00
C GLN A 65 -8.44 -29.45 -15.23
N ASP A 66 -9.14 -29.07 -14.15
CA ASP A 66 -10.43 -28.39 -14.28
C ASP A 66 -10.27 -27.06 -15.02
N ARG A 67 -11.30 -26.70 -15.80
CA ARG A 67 -11.27 -25.46 -16.56
C ARG A 67 -11.34 -24.27 -15.64
N LEU A 68 -10.76 -23.15 -16.08
CA LEU A 68 -10.83 -21.89 -15.36
C LEU A 68 -12.14 -21.19 -15.76
N ALA A 69 -13.09 -21.09 -14.82
CA ALA A 69 -14.43 -20.59 -15.10
C ALA A 69 -14.54 -19.08 -14.85
N ALA A 70 -13.78 -18.55 -13.88
CA ALA A 70 -13.84 -17.13 -13.56
C ALA A 70 -12.54 -16.68 -12.93
N ILE A 71 -12.21 -15.41 -13.15
CA ILE A 71 -11.13 -14.71 -12.43
C ILE A 71 -11.78 -13.53 -11.72
N VAL A 72 -11.54 -13.43 -10.42
CA VAL A 72 -12.08 -12.37 -9.58
C VAL A 72 -10.93 -11.42 -9.22
N TYR A 73 -11.12 -10.13 -9.45
CA TYR A 73 -10.13 -9.11 -9.10
C TYR A 73 -10.48 -8.60 -7.70
N THR A 74 -9.58 -8.78 -6.74
CA THR A 74 -9.87 -8.25 -5.38
C THR A 74 -9.93 -6.73 -5.38
N HIS A 75 -9.12 -6.10 -6.21
CA HIS A 75 -9.10 -4.63 -6.35
C HIS A 75 -8.22 -4.27 -7.56
N GLY A 76 -8.18 -3.00 -7.91
CA GLY A 76 -7.53 -2.53 -9.12
C GLY A 76 -6.10 -2.04 -8.99
N HIS A 77 -5.42 -2.30 -7.87
CA HIS A 77 -4.02 -1.93 -7.77
C HIS A 77 -3.20 -2.65 -8.84
N GLN A 78 -2.16 -1.96 -9.29
CA GLN A 78 -1.27 -2.49 -10.33
C GLN A 78 -0.64 -3.79 -9.88
N GLN A 79 -0.36 -4.66 -10.82
CA GLN A 79 0.30 -5.96 -10.65
C GLN A 79 -0.59 -7.07 -10.12
N TYR A 80 -1.75 -6.77 -9.53
CA TYR A 80 -2.60 -7.86 -8.99
C TYR A 80 -3.29 -8.65 -10.09
N ASN A 81 -3.62 -7.98 -11.21
CA ASN A 81 -4.32 -8.63 -12.31
C ASN A 81 -3.71 -8.27 -13.68
N ALA A 82 -2.41 -7.98 -13.69
CA ALA A 82 -1.69 -7.64 -14.92
C ALA A 82 -1.58 -8.83 -15.88
N SER A 83 -1.68 -10.05 -15.37
CA SER A 83 -1.50 -11.24 -16.20
C SER A 83 -2.80 -11.77 -16.81
N ILE A 84 -3.89 -11.02 -16.75
CA ILE A 84 -5.16 -11.45 -17.37
C ILE A 84 -4.94 -11.94 -18.82
N PRO A 85 -4.22 -11.21 -19.69
CA PRO A 85 -4.03 -11.72 -21.05
C PRO A 85 -3.37 -13.10 -21.11
N LEU A 86 -2.44 -13.39 -20.20
CA LEU A 86 -1.78 -14.70 -20.19
C LEU A 86 -2.74 -15.80 -19.78
N TRP A 87 -3.64 -15.53 -18.83
CA TRP A 87 -4.65 -16.52 -18.44
C TRP A 87 -5.67 -16.75 -19.57
N LEU A 88 -6.03 -15.70 -20.32
CA LEU A 88 -6.91 -15.85 -21.46
C LEU A 88 -6.25 -16.68 -22.55
N GLU A 89 -4.96 -16.48 -22.81
CA GLU A 89 -4.20 -17.31 -23.75
C GLU A 89 -4.15 -18.75 -23.27
N HIS A 90 -3.95 -18.97 -21.98
CA HIS A 90 -3.94 -20.31 -21.40
C HIS A 90 -5.27 -21.03 -21.64
N ASN A 91 -6.40 -20.34 -21.36
CA ASN A 91 -7.72 -20.93 -21.61
C ASN A 91 -7.91 -21.25 -23.10
N ALA A 92 -7.50 -20.33 -23.97
CA ALA A 92 -7.64 -20.55 -25.43
C ALA A 92 -6.83 -21.76 -25.90
N SER A 93 -5.63 -21.94 -25.37
CA SER A 93 -4.77 -23.08 -25.74
C SER A 93 -5.37 -24.43 -25.31
N ARG A 94 -6.26 -24.40 -24.32
CA ARG A 94 -6.96 -25.60 -23.84
C ARG A 94 -8.35 -25.73 -24.45
N GLU A 95 -8.68 -24.87 -25.40
CA GLU A 95 -9.99 -24.84 -26.07
C GLU A 95 -11.13 -24.65 -25.08
N GLU A 96 -10.89 -23.88 -24.01
CA GLU A 96 -11.86 -23.59 -22.96
C GLU A 96 -12.52 -22.23 -23.21
N PRO A 97 -13.78 -22.07 -22.80
CA PRO A 97 -14.43 -20.75 -22.92
C PRO A 97 -13.74 -19.68 -22.12
N UNK A 98 -13.76 -18.29 -22.21
CA UNK A 98 -13.28 -17.30 -21.61
C UNK A 98 -13.71 -17.38 -20.31
N PRO A 99 -13.05 -17.19 -19.49
CA PRO A 99 -13.56 -17.11 -18.11
C PRO A 99 -14.30 -15.81 -17.88
N ARG A 100 -15.19 -15.83 -16.93
CA ARG A 100 -15.83 -14.60 -16.45
C ARG A 100 -14.74 -13.78 -15.75
N LEU A 101 -14.73 -12.46 -15.97
CA LEU A 101 -13.78 -11.54 -15.32
C LEU A 101 -14.62 -10.62 -14.43
N ILE A 102 -14.51 -10.80 -13.11
CA ILE A 102 -15.45 -10.22 -12.14
C ILE A 102 -14.74 -9.29 -11.19
N ALA A 103 -15.30 -8.08 -10.96
CA ALA A 103 -14.74 -7.10 -10.04
C ALA A 103 -15.85 -6.25 -9.46
N HIS A 104 -15.54 -5.48 -8.42
CA HIS A 104 -16.45 -4.46 -7.92
C HIS A 104 -16.56 -3.32 -8.95
N GLU A 105 -17.74 -2.72 -9.05
CA GLU A 105 -18.00 -1.70 -10.08
C GLU A 105 -17.06 -0.50 -9.96
N ASN A 106 -16.57 -0.18 -8.76
CA ASN A 106 -15.68 0.96 -8.55
C ASN A 106 -14.31 0.80 -9.22
N ILE A 107 -13.97 -0.40 -9.66
CA ILE A 107 -12.69 -0.63 -10.33
C ILE A 107 -12.62 0.15 -11.67
N LEU A 108 -13.77 0.34 -12.31
CA LEU A 108 -13.80 1.02 -13.61
C LEU A 108 -13.33 2.48 -13.46
N ALA A 109 -13.77 3.17 -12.43
CA ALA A 109 -13.30 4.53 -12.16
C ALA A 109 -11.82 4.53 -11.77
N ARG A 110 -11.37 3.51 -11.04
CA ARG A 110 -9.96 3.40 -10.65
C ARG A 110 -9.08 3.24 -11.88
N TYR A 111 -9.50 2.36 -12.81
CA TYR A 111 -8.74 2.17 -14.05
C TYR A 111 -8.73 3.42 -14.93
N UNK A 112 -9.64 4.13 -14.81
CA UNK A 112 -9.71 5.26 -15.46
C UNK A 112 -8.80 6.25 -14.99
N ARG A 113 -8.75 6.36 -13.76
CA ARG A 113 -7.81 7.24 -13.10
C ARG A 113 -6.35 6.83 -13.35
N TYR A 114 -6.08 5.55 -13.32
CA TYR A 114 -4.71 5.08 -13.61
C TYR A 114 -4.29 5.40 -15.05
N ARG A 115 -5.19 5.29 -16.01
CA ARG A 115 -4.88 5.68 -17.40
C ARG A 115 -4.62 7.18 -17.48
N GLU A 116 -5.44 7.97 -16.80
CA GLU A 116 -5.29 9.43 -16.79
C GLU A 116 -4.00 9.89 -16.12
N THR A 117 -3.59 9.20 -15.06
CA THR A 117 -2.44 9.59 -14.24
C THR A 117 -1.26 8.63 -14.39
N ALA A 118 -1.11 8.00 -15.56
CA ALA A 118 -0.13 6.91 -15.71
C ALA A 118 1.29 7.36 -15.38
N GLU A 119 1.69 8.55 -15.83
CA GLU A 119 3.03 9.06 -15.54
C GLU A 119 3.24 9.33 -14.06
N LEU A 120 2.22 9.87 -13.38
CA LEU A 120 2.27 10.07 -11.93
C LEU A 120 2.42 8.73 -11.21
N GLN A 121 1.63 7.72 -11.63
CA GLN A 121 1.71 6.39 -11.01
C GLN A 121 3.09 5.77 -11.21
N ALA A 122 3.67 5.93 -12.39
CA ALA A 122 5.00 5.40 -12.68
C ALA A 122 6.06 6.06 -11.79
N ARG A 123 6.01 7.38 -11.65
CA ARG A 123 6.94 8.11 -10.78
C ARG A 123 6.80 7.68 -9.32
N ALA A 124 5.56 7.59 -8.84
CA ALA A 124 5.30 7.17 -7.46
C ALA A 124 5.81 5.75 -7.22
N TRP A 125 5.57 4.83 -8.17
CA TRP A 125 6.02 3.45 -8.06
C TRP A 125 7.55 3.38 -7.97
N LYS A 126 8.22 4.12 -8.85
CA LYS A 126 9.69 4.10 -8.90
C LYS A 126 10.31 4.52 -7.56
N VAL A 127 9.77 5.57 -6.91
CA VAL A 127 10.35 6.05 -5.65
C VAL A 127 9.89 5.25 -4.43
N GLN A 128 8.68 4.69 -4.49
CA GLN A 128 8.12 3.92 -3.35
C GLN A 128 8.68 2.50 -3.30
N PHE A 129 8.96 1.91 -4.46
CA PHE A 129 9.48 0.55 -4.55
C PHE A 129 10.72 0.54 -5.45
N PRO A 130 11.82 1.18 -4.97
CA PRO A 130 13.01 1.29 -5.82
C PRO A 130 13.58 -0.08 -6.16
N SER A 131 13.91 -0.26 -7.43
CA SER A 131 14.50 -1.49 -7.93
C SER A 131 15.97 -1.61 -7.47
N ARG A 132 16.43 -2.83 -7.24
CA ARG A 132 17.84 -3.10 -6.95
C ARG A 132 18.71 -2.86 -8.18
N GLU A 133 18.14 -3.06 -9.36
CA GLU A 133 18.83 -2.78 -10.62
C GLU A 133 18.27 -1.49 -11.20
N GLU A 134 19.09 -0.81 -11.96
CA GLU A 134 18.64 0.41 -12.62
C GLU A 134 17.46 0.08 -13.54
N ARG A 135 16.38 0.83 -13.40
CA ARG A 135 15.16 0.62 -14.17
C ARG A 135 14.63 1.99 -14.58
N PRO A 136 14.65 2.29 -15.88
CA PRO A 136 14.18 3.62 -16.34
C PRO A 136 12.70 3.82 -16.13
N LEU A 137 12.30 5.06 -16.04
CA LEU A 137 10.90 5.44 -15.86
C LEU A 137 9.98 4.88 -16.96
N UNK A 138 10.39 4.77 -17.88
CA UNK A 138 9.77 4.25 -18.97
C UNK A 138 9.25 2.93 -18.82
N ASP A 139 10.01 2.14 -18.21
CA ASP A 139 9.60 0.77 -17.96
C ASP A 139 8.43 0.72 -16.96
N TYR A 140 8.50 1.55 -15.91
CA TYR A 140 7.38 1.65 -14.97
C TYR A 140 6.12 2.14 -15.67
N LEU A 141 6.27 3.11 -16.57
CA LEU A 141 5.12 3.65 -17.31
C LEU A 141 4.49 2.57 -18.20
N SER A 142 5.32 1.80 -18.87
CA SER A 142 4.84 0.69 -19.72
C SER A 142 4.03 -0.32 -18.90
N ASP A 143 4.52 -0.66 -17.71
CA ASP A 143 3.78 -1.57 -16.83
C ASP A 143 2.45 -0.95 -16.38
N VAL A 144 2.47 0.31 -15.96
CA VAL A 144 1.23 1.00 -15.53
C VAL A 144 0.20 0.98 -16.65
N GLU A 145 0.62 1.29 -17.87
CA GLU A 145 -0.30 1.33 -19.02
C GLU A 145 -0.81 -0.05 -19.40
N GLY A 146 0.02 -1.07 -19.20
CA GLY A 146 -0.33 -2.43 -19.58
C GLY A 146 -1.15 -3.22 -18.56
N ASP A 147 -1.33 -2.69 -17.35
CA ASP A 147 -1.90 -3.47 -16.24
C ASP A 147 -3.43 -3.40 -16.11
N ASN A 148 -4.09 -2.52 -16.85
CA ASN A 148 -5.52 -2.23 -16.60
C ASN A 148 -6.40 -3.00 -17.60
N HIS A 149 -6.96 -4.12 -17.16
CA HIS A 149 -7.83 -4.97 -17.98
C HIS A 149 -9.25 -4.94 -17.42
N ASP A 150 -10.17 -4.30 -18.10
CA ASP A 150 -11.53 -4.14 -17.59
C ASP A 150 -12.18 -5.50 -17.38
N PRO A 151 -12.93 -5.66 -16.28
CA PRO A 151 -13.69 -6.88 -16.06
C PRO A 151 -14.87 -6.99 -17.03
N SER A 152 -15.39 -8.21 -17.20
CA SER A 152 -16.58 -8.44 -18.01
C SER A 152 -17.88 -8.35 -17.21
N GLU A 153 -17.79 -8.45 -15.87
CA GLU A 153 -18.94 -8.36 -14.96
C GLU A 153 -18.55 -7.55 -13.74
N THR A 154 -19.49 -6.77 -13.22
CA THR A 154 -19.27 -6.03 -11.98
C THR A 154 -20.48 -6.20 -11.06
N PHE A 155 -20.28 -5.87 -9.79
CA PHE A 155 -21.36 -5.87 -8.79
C PHE A 155 -21.15 -4.68 -7.86
N SER A 156 -22.16 -4.35 -7.04
CA SER A 156 -22.03 -3.24 -6.11
C SER A 156 -21.94 -3.64 -4.64
N ASP A 157 -22.85 -4.45 -4.13
CA ASP A 157 -22.85 -4.79 -2.70
C ASP A 157 -22.35 -6.20 -2.45
N GLN A 158 -22.97 -7.17 -3.11
CA GLN A 158 -22.71 -8.59 -2.90
C GLN A 158 -23.08 -9.35 -4.16
N MET A 159 -22.39 -10.46 -4.40
CA MET A 159 -22.65 -11.31 -5.57
C MET A 159 -22.36 -12.75 -5.21
N VAL A 160 -23.22 -13.66 -5.65
CA VAL A 160 -22.91 -15.09 -5.62
C VAL A 160 -22.34 -15.44 -6.99
N VAL A 161 -21.06 -15.79 -7.03
CA VAL A 161 -20.39 -16.14 -8.29
C VAL A 161 -20.84 -17.52 -8.75
N VAL A 162 -20.87 -18.46 -7.83
CA VAL A 162 -21.24 -19.87 -8.06
C VAL A 162 -22.05 -20.33 -6.87
N GLY A 163 -23.10 -21.09 -7.11
CA GLY A 163 -23.86 -21.76 -6.06
C GLY A 163 -23.46 -23.20 -5.86
N GLY A 164 -24.37 -24.05 -5.45
CA GLY A 164 -24.16 -25.47 -5.31
C GLY A 164 -23.44 -25.88 -4.04
N SER A 165 -22.64 -26.93 -4.12
CA SER A 165 -22.00 -27.51 -2.94
C SER A 165 -20.84 -26.66 -2.38
N ARG A 166 -20.26 -25.78 -3.20
CA ARG A 166 -19.28 -24.80 -2.71
C ARG A 166 -19.71 -23.44 -3.25
N PRO A 167 -20.62 -22.75 -2.54
CA PRO A 167 -20.99 -21.40 -2.95
C PRO A 167 -19.82 -20.45 -2.75
N VAL A 168 -19.69 -19.48 -3.66
CA VAL A 168 -18.65 -18.45 -3.60
C VAL A 168 -19.35 -17.10 -3.61
N GLU A 169 -19.23 -16.37 -2.51
CA GLU A 169 -19.85 -15.06 -2.35
C GLU A 169 -18.78 -13.98 -2.37
N LEU A 170 -19.01 -12.94 -3.13
CA LEU A 170 -18.19 -11.74 -3.08
C LEU A 170 -18.92 -10.67 -2.31
N HIS A 171 -18.22 -10.02 -1.40
CA HIS A 171 -18.78 -8.91 -0.62
C HIS A 171 -17.94 -7.67 -0.90
N TRP A 172 -18.59 -6.54 -1.18
CA TRP A 172 -17.87 -5.27 -1.24
C TRP A 172 -17.24 -5.03 0.14
N ALA A 173 -15.97 -4.74 0.15
CA ALA A 173 -15.20 -4.61 1.39
C ALA A 173 -14.29 -3.41 1.30
N PRO A 174 -14.86 -2.19 1.24
CA PRO A 174 -14.04 -0.99 1.07
C PRO A 174 -13.04 -0.87 2.21
N SER A 175 -11.78 -0.78 1.87
CA SER A 175 -10.68 -0.88 2.82
C SER A 175 -9.48 -0.12 2.25
N GLU A 176 -8.48 -0.82 1.74
CA GLU A 176 -7.35 -0.17 1.12
C GLU A 176 -7.80 0.77 -0.01
N THR A 177 -8.74 0.31 -0.82
CA THR A 177 -9.37 1.12 -1.86
C THR A 177 -10.88 0.89 -1.83
N ASP A 178 -11.61 1.75 -2.54
CA ASP A 178 -13.08 1.68 -2.55
C ASP A 178 -13.64 0.60 -3.45
N ASP A 179 -12.77 -0.07 -4.21
CA ASP A 179 -13.15 -1.20 -5.07
C ASP A 179 -12.76 -2.55 -4.49
N CYS A 180 -12.24 -2.58 -3.27
CA CYS A 180 -11.85 -3.85 -2.64
C CYS A 180 -13.06 -4.73 -2.40
N LEU A 181 -12.83 -6.03 -2.57
CA LEU A 181 -13.81 -7.06 -2.25
C LEU A 181 -13.13 -8.18 -1.47
N VAL A 182 -13.93 -8.99 -0.82
CA VAL A 182 -13.50 -10.25 -0.22
C VAL A 182 -14.30 -11.39 -0.82
N ALA A 183 -13.75 -12.59 -0.75
CA ALA A 183 -14.46 -13.80 -1.17
C ALA A 183 -14.74 -14.66 0.06
N TRP A 184 -16.01 -15.00 0.25
CA TRP A 184 -16.47 -15.80 1.37
C TRP A 184 -16.95 -17.16 0.85
N PHE A 185 -16.44 -18.22 1.46
CA PHE A 185 -16.78 -19.60 1.12
C PHE A 185 -17.47 -20.20 2.34
N PRO A 186 -18.80 -20.03 2.46
CA PRO A 186 -19.49 -20.38 3.72
C PRO A 186 -19.39 -21.85 4.07
N GLU A 187 -19.43 -22.75 3.08
CA GLU A 187 -19.38 -24.20 3.37
C GLU A 187 -17.97 -24.65 3.81
N ASP A 188 -16.93 -23.87 3.47
CA ASP A 188 -15.55 -24.16 3.85
C ASP A 188 -15.13 -23.40 5.10
N GLY A 189 -15.96 -22.46 5.56
CA GLY A 189 -15.57 -21.54 6.64
C GLY A 189 -14.35 -20.71 6.29
N LEU A 190 -14.15 -20.43 5.00
CA LEU A 190 -12.93 -19.77 4.51
C LEU A 190 -13.26 -18.36 4.03
N LEU A 191 -12.51 -17.40 4.55
CA LEU A 191 -12.56 -16.02 4.09
C LEU A 191 -11.25 -15.68 3.37
N TYR A 192 -11.36 -15.27 2.10
CA TYR A 192 -10.24 -14.63 1.42
C TYR A 192 -10.37 -13.13 1.69
N GLY A 193 -9.53 -12.62 2.60
CA GLY A 193 -9.64 -11.24 3.06
C GLY A 193 -8.92 -10.23 2.18
N GLY A 194 -7.91 -10.69 1.44
CA GLY A 194 -7.19 -9.85 0.48
C GLY A 194 -6.75 -8.52 1.07
N PRO A 195 -6.98 -7.42 0.33
CA PRO A 195 -6.48 -6.11 0.76
C PRO A 195 -7.16 -5.54 2.00
N ALA A 196 -8.29 -6.11 2.42
CA ALA A 196 -8.92 -5.69 3.69
C ALA A 196 -8.12 -6.20 4.90
N VAL A 197 -7.39 -7.31 4.75
CA VAL A 197 -6.55 -7.90 5.79
C VAL A 197 -5.20 -8.23 5.16
N GLN A 198 -4.30 -7.26 5.23
CA GLN A 198 -3.08 -7.30 4.42
C GLN A 198 -2.02 -8.26 4.93
N GLY A 199 -2.06 -8.62 6.21
CA GLY A 199 -1.06 -9.46 6.83
C GLY A 199 -0.70 -8.90 8.19
N ASP A 200 0.51 -9.18 8.65
CA ASP A 200 0.96 -8.75 9.97
C ASP A 200 1.44 -7.30 9.94
N THR A 201 0.56 -6.40 9.55
CA THR A 201 0.84 -4.97 9.52
C THR A 201 -0.42 -4.21 9.84
N ILE A 202 -0.26 -3.05 10.47
CA ILE A 202 -1.39 -2.14 10.65
C ILE A 202 -1.90 -1.71 9.27
N PRO A 203 -3.23 -1.50 9.07
CA PRO A 203 -3.74 -1.11 7.75
C PRO A 203 -3.02 0.10 7.16
N ASN A 204 -2.71 0.04 5.88
CA ASN A 204 -1.92 1.10 5.24
C ASN A 204 -2.77 2.29 4.81
N ILE A 205 -3.28 3.01 5.80
CA ILE A 205 -4.03 4.24 5.62
C ILE A 205 -3.04 5.41 5.77
N GLY A 206 -3.20 6.44 4.94
CA GLY A 206 -2.33 7.62 5.01
C GLY A 206 -0.97 7.39 4.41
N THR A 207 -0.80 6.31 3.67
CA THR A 207 0.46 6.02 3.00
C THR A 207 0.80 7.15 2.03
N PRO A 208 2.03 7.68 2.09
CA PRO A 208 2.43 8.71 1.14
C PRO A 208 2.22 8.28 -0.31
N LEU A 209 1.87 9.23 -1.16
CA LEU A 209 1.69 9.04 -2.59
C LEU A 209 0.44 8.23 -2.95
N ARG A 210 -0.49 8.14 -2.02
CA ARG A 210 -1.77 7.47 -2.26
C ARG A 210 -2.93 8.42 -1.99
N THR A 211 -4.06 8.18 -2.63
CA THR A 211 -5.27 8.96 -2.37
C THR A 211 -5.78 8.69 -0.96
N GLN A 212 -6.68 9.54 -0.50
CA GLN A 212 -7.30 9.43 0.82
C GLN A 212 -7.89 8.04 1.02
N ARG A 213 -7.60 7.44 2.17
CA ARG A 213 -8.23 6.20 2.62
C ARG A 213 -9.02 6.52 3.88
N PHE A 214 -10.15 5.83 4.07
CA PHE A 214 -11.12 6.23 5.08
C PHE A 214 -11.10 5.24 6.23
N THR A 215 -10.59 5.70 7.35
CA THR A 215 -10.28 4.85 8.51
C THR A 215 -11.53 4.16 9.06
N ILE A 216 -12.62 4.90 9.26
CA ILE A 216 -13.84 4.31 9.84
C ILE A 216 -14.52 3.38 8.84
N ARG A 217 -14.46 3.70 7.55
CA ARG A 217 -15.00 2.79 6.53
C ARG A 217 -14.25 1.45 6.57
N TRP A 218 -12.95 1.48 6.70
CA TRP A 218 -12.17 0.24 6.81
C TRP A 218 -12.52 -0.49 8.10
N ALA A 219 -12.69 0.19 9.20
CA ALA A 219 -13.17 -0.44 10.44
C ALA A 219 -14.56 -1.11 10.25
N UNK A 220 -15.21 -0.57 9.68
CA UNK A 220 -16.42 -1.07 9.41
C UNK A 220 -16.35 -2.25 8.70
N THR A 221 -15.63 -2.32 7.58
CA THR A 221 -15.38 -3.55 6.82
C THR A 221 -14.88 -4.68 7.73
N LEU A 222 -13.86 -4.41 8.53
CA LEU A 222 -13.30 -5.44 9.42
C LEU A 222 -14.35 -6.02 10.38
N GLU A 223 -15.23 -5.18 10.89
CA GLU A 223 -16.30 -5.64 11.78
C GLU A 223 -17.30 -6.55 11.05
N HIS A 224 -17.61 -6.20 9.80
CA HIS A 224 -18.46 -7.05 8.96
C HIS A 224 -17.78 -8.42 8.74
N LEU A 225 -16.50 -8.41 8.40
CA LEU A 225 -15.79 -9.66 8.17
C LEU A 225 -15.74 -10.53 9.42
N ALA A 226 -15.59 -9.91 10.60
CA ALA A 226 -15.58 -10.65 11.86
C ALA A 226 -16.90 -11.39 12.09
N GLN A 227 -18.01 -10.81 11.64
CA GLN A 227 -19.35 -11.42 11.81
C GLN A 227 -19.57 -12.63 10.93
N LEU A 228 -18.78 -12.83 9.88
CA LEU A 228 -18.90 -13.99 9.02
C LEU A 228 -18.52 -15.30 9.73
N GLY A 229 -17.70 -15.21 10.78
CA GLY A 229 -17.36 -16.38 11.58
C GLY A 229 -16.40 -17.35 10.88
N ALA A 230 -15.42 -16.84 10.17
CA ALA A 230 -14.49 -17.68 9.43
C ALA A 230 -13.64 -18.55 10.35
N ASP A 231 -13.41 -19.79 9.93
CA ASP A 231 -12.46 -20.71 10.56
C ASP A 231 -11.07 -20.60 9.95
N LYS A 232 -11.00 -20.10 8.73
CA LYS A 232 -9.75 -19.94 7.97
C LYS A 232 -9.76 -18.57 7.31
N LEU A 233 -8.61 -17.91 7.31
CA LEU A 233 -8.45 -16.59 6.70
C LEU A 233 -7.20 -16.58 5.86
N VAL A 234 -7.35 -16.25 4.59
CA VAL A 234 -6.23 -15.97 3.70
C VAL A 234 -6.06 -14.46 3.66
N THR A 235 -4.94 -13.97 4.15
CA THR A 235 -4.58 -12.56 4.08
C THR A 235 -3.93 -12.25 2.74
N GLU A 236 -3.79 -10.97 2.42
CA GLU A 236 -3.11 -10.57 1.17
C GLU A 236 -1.68 -11.12 1.15
N PHE A 237 -0.98 -11.05 2.26
CA PHE A 237 0.39 -11.53 2.42
C PHE A 237 0.49 -12.37 3.68
N GLY A 238 1.35 -13.35 3.65
CA GLY A 238 1.60 -14.19 4.82
C GLY A 238 0.89 -15.53 4.75
N PRO A 239 1.10 -16.37 5.75
CA PRO A 239 0.53 -17.73 5.73
C PRO A 239 -0.94 -17.75 6.08
N LEU A 240 -1.62 -18.85 5.72
CA LEU A 240 -3.00 -19.12 6.12
C LEU A 240 -3.15 -19.00 7.64
N ILE A 241 -4.22 -18.35 8.08
CA ILE A 241 -4.55 -18.23 9.49
C ILE A 241 -5.73 -19.15 9.78
N GLU A 242 -5.57 -19.99 10.80
CA GLU A 242 -6.60 -20.95 11.19
C GLU A 242 -7.05 -20.71 12.61
N GLY A 243 -8.34 -20.86 12.86
CA GLY A 243 -8.94 -20.76 14.18
C GLY A 243 -9.86 -19.57 14.28
N ALA A 244 -11.12 -19.89 14.49
CA ALA A 244 -12.16 -18.86 14.58
C ALA A 244 -11.87 -17.80 15.63
N UNK A 245 -11.33 -18.07 16.69
CA UNK A 245 -11.02 -17.24 17.66
C UNK A 245 -9.95 -16.31 17.37
N UNK A 246 -8.92 -16.61 16.71
CA UNK A 246 -7.91 -15.97 16.29
C UNK A 246 -8.21 -15.00 15.36
N ILE A 247 -8.98 -15.46 14.38
CA ILE A 247 -9.44 -14.62 13.29
C ILE A 247 -10.34 -13.49 13.79
N ARG A 248 -11.31 -13.83 14.61
CA ARG A 248 -12.19 -12.80 15.15
C ARG A 248 -11.43 -11.77 15.98
N GLU A 249 -10.50 -12.23 16.81
CA GLU A 249 -9.67 -11.33 17.62
C GLU A 249 -8.87 -10.39 16.76
N ARG A 250 -8.26 -10.92 15.69
CA ARG A 250 -7.48 -10.09 14.77
C ARG A 250 -8.36 -9.02 14.11
N LEU A 251 -9.49 -9.44 13.56
CA LEU A 251 -10.36 -8.50 12.82
C LEU A 251 -10.96 -7.44 13.74
N THR A 252 -11.48 -7.84 14.90
CA THR A 252 -12.06 -6.88 15.83
C THR A 252 -10.99 -6.00 16.49
N GLY A 253 -9.82 -6.56 16.74
CA GLY A 253 -8.70 -5.80 17.31
C GLY A 253 -8.19 -4.73 16.35
N MET A 254 -8.10 -5.04 15.08
CA MET A 254 -7.73 -4.04 14.09
C MET A 254 -8.79 -2.94 14.01
N ALA A 255 -10.04 -3.30 14.00
CA ALA A 255 -11.12 -2.31 14.03
C ALA A 255 -11.06 -1.42 15.28
N UNK A 256 -10.65 -1.93 16.36
CA UNK A 256 -10.51 -1.32 17.45
C UNK A 256 -9.57 -0.34 17.50
N ALA A 257 -8.44 -0.62 16.88
CA ALA A 257 -7.36 0.34 16.78
C ALA A 257 -7.74 1.52 15.90
N LEU A 258 -8.37 1.23 14.76
CA LEU A 258 -8.79 2.30 13.85
C LEU A 258 -9.79 3.25 14.51
N ARG A 259 -10.72 2.73 15.28
CA ARG A 259 -11.69 3.57 15.99
C ARG A 259 -11.02 4.39 17.09
N TRP A 260 -10.07 3.80 17.80
CA TRP A 260 -9.29 4.52 18.81
C TRP A 260 -8.59 5.73 18.17
N LEU A 261 -7.94 5.50 17.01
CA LEU A 261 -7.25 6.58 16.32
C LEU A 261 -8.20 7.71 15.93
N ARG A 262 -9.36 7.36 15.39
CA ARG A 262 -10.37 8.39 15.04
C ARG A 262 -10.78 9.20 16.26
N THR A 263 -11.10 8.51 17.35
CA THR A 263 -11.54 9.18 18.59
C THR A 263 -10.47 10.13 19.10
N GLU A 264 -9.23 9.68 19.14
CA GLU A 264 -8.14 10.46 19.72
C GLU A 264 -7.72 11.64 18.83
N VAL A 265 -7.70 11.44 17.52
CA VAL A 265 -7.39 12.54 16.59
C VAL A 265 -8.48 13.62 16.68
N VAL A 266 -9.74 13.21 16.65
CA VAL A 266 -10.87 14.15 16.71
C VAL A 266 -10.87 14.94 18.04
N ALA A 267 -10.55 14.25 19.14
CA ALA A 267 -10.49 14.93 20.45
C ALA A 267 -9.45 16.07 20.42
N ARG A 268 -8.30 15.82 19.78
CA ARG A 268 -7.25 16.84 19.68
C ARG A 268 -7.63 17.96 18.71
N MET A 269 -8.27 17.60 17.60
CA MET A 269 -8.78 18.60 16.66
C MET A 269 -9.80 19.52 17.35
N ASN A 270 -10.67 18.94 18.18
CA ASN A 270 -11.67 19.72 18.92
C ASN A 270 -11.04 20.70 19.92
N ARG A 271 -9.81 20.41 20.35
CA ARG A 271 -9.03 21.35 21.18
C ARG A 271 -8.21 22.33 20.37
N GLY A 272 -8.34 22.31 19.05
CA GLY A 272 -7.65 23.27 18.16
C GLY A 272 -6.22 22.90 17.79
N MET A 273 -5.76 21.68 18.08
CA MET A 273 -4.40 21.26 17.77
C MET A 273 -4.22 21.09 16.26
N ASN A 274 -3.08 21.51 15.79
CA ASN A 274 -2.74 21.27 14.36
C ASN A 274 -2.19 19.85 14.14
N UNK A 275 -1.90 19.42 12.95
CA UNK A 275 -1.45 18.18 12.60
C UNK A 275 -0.37 17.78 13.43
N GLU A 276 0.70 18.49 13.27
CA GLU A 276 1.92 18.04 13.93
C GLU A 276 1.80 17.96 15.46
N UNK A 277 1.14 18.65 15.88
CA UNK A 277 0.92 18.66 17.20
C UNK A 277 0.15 17.58 17.68
N THR A 278 -0.91 17.27 16.85
CA THR A 278 -1.77 16.13 17.15
C THR A 278 -0.96 14.81 17.13
N VAL A 279 -0.20 14.60 16.09
CA VAL A 279 0.58 13.37 15.97
C VAL A 279 1.58 13.23 17.12
N ALA A 280 2.25 14.30 17.47
CA ALA A 280 3.24 14.28 18.56
C ALA A 280 2.61 13.99 19.93
N ASP A 281 1.34 14.37 20.12
CA ASP A 281 0.63 14.18 21.39
C ASP A 281 0.00 12.80 21.53
N LEU A 282 -0.06 12.03 20.45
CA LEU A 282 -0.65 10.68 20.51
C LEU A 282 0.31 9.68 21.15
N HIS A 283 -0.21 8.91 22.07
CA HIS A 283 0.52 7.81 22.71
C HIS A 283 -0.32 6.54 22.53
N TYR A 284 0.20 5.62 21.73
CA TYR A 284 -0.56 4.44 21.31
C TYR A 284 -0.57 3.38 22.40
N PRO A 285 -1.74 3.03 22.96
CA PRO A 285 -1.77 2.02 24.04
C PRO A 285 -1.23 0.67 23.59
N GLU A 286 -0.34 0.08 24.40
CA GLU A 286 0.25 -1.22 24.08
C GLU A 286 -0.83 -2.30 23.94
N ALA A 287 -1.86 -2.25 24.78
CA ALA A 287 -2.94 -3.23 24.75
C ALA A 287 -3.69 -3.26 23.42
N ILE A 288 -3.68 -2.14 22.67
CA ILE A 288 -4.37 -2.02 21.40
C ILE A 288 -3.40 -2.20 20.23
N PHE A 289 -2.20 -1.62 20.30
CA PHE A 289 -1.31 -1.53 19.15
C PHE A 289 -0.16 -2.53 19.15
N GLN A 290 0.21 -3.10 20.30
CA GLN A 290 1.30 -4.09 20.31
C GLN A 290 0.74 -5.49 20.17
N LYS A 291 0.26 -5.78 18.97
CA LYS A 291 -0.28 -7.09 18.60
C LYS A 291 0.59 -7.65 17.47
N PRO A 292 0.78 -8.98 17.45
CA PRO A 292 1.61 -9.57 16.39
C PRO A 292 1.14 -9.24 14.97
N TRP A 293 -0.15 -8.98 14.82
CA TRP A 293 -0.73 -8.70 13.50
C TRP A 293 -0.81 -7.21 13.16
N MET A 294 -0.26 -6.34 14.03
CA MET A 294 -0.34 -4.89 13.80
C MET A 294 1.02 -4.22 13.90
N THR A 295 2.04 -4.81 13.29
CA THR A 295 3.36 -4.19 13.28
C THR A 295 3.36 -2.95 12.40
N PRO A 296 4.13 -1.93 12.77
CA PRO A 296 4.26 -0.74 11.91
C PRO A 296 5.35 -0.91 10.86
N SER A 297 5.43 -2.09 10.27
CA SER A 297 6.48 -2.40 9.30
C SER A 297 6.13 -1.93 7.89
N TYR A 298 4.84 -1.82 7.55
CA TYR A 298 4.40 -1.27 6.28
C TYR A 298 3.49 -0.06 6.49
N GLY A 299 2.34 -0.25 7.14
CA GLY A 299 1.52 0.86 7.61
C GLY A 299 2.08 1.47 8.88
N SER A 300 1.47 2.54 9.36
CA SER A 300 1.92 3.23 10.57
C SER A 300 0.75 3.94 11.22
N PRO A 301 0.63 3.90 12.56
CA PRO A 301 -0.43 4.67 13.22
C PRO A 301 -0.27 6.18 13.00
N ASP A 302 0.96 6.67 12.83
CA ASP A 302 1.18 8.09 12.52
C ASP A 302 0.61 8.46 11.14
N TYR A 303 0.77 7.59 10.16
CA TYR A 303 0.17 7.79 8.83
C TYR A 303 -1.35 7.88 8.94
N ILE A 304 -1.95 6.97 9.73
CA ILE A 304 -3.40 6.93 9.89
C ILE A 304 -3.89 8.21 10.55
N ALA A 305 -3.17 8.67 11.59
CA ALA A 305 -3.53 9.92 12.28
C ALA A 305 -3.51 11.09 11.31
N ARG A 306 -2.54 11.16 10.40
CA ARG A 306 -2.44 12.22 9.39
C ARG A 306 -3.62 12.16 8.42
N ASP A 307 -4.01 10.97 7.98
CA ASP A 307 -5.15 10.83 7.08
C ASP A 307 -6.46 11.19 7.76
N LEU A 308 -6.62 10.79 9.03
CA LEU A 308 -7.80 11.18 9.82
C LEU A 308 -7.89 12.69 9.98
N TYR A 309 -6.75 13.34 10.26
CA TYR A 309 -6.70 14.78 10.39
C TYR A 309 -7.13 15.43 9.07
N ARG A 310 -6.57 14.94 7.97
CA ARG A 310 -6.85 15.47 6.63
C ARG A 310 -8.33 15.31 6.25
N GLU A 311 -9.00 14.23 6.67
CA GLU A 311 -10.43 14.03 6.39
C GLU A 311 -11.26 15.25 6.80
N GLU A 312 -10.92 15.84 7.96
CA GLU A 312 -11.72 16.93 8.53
C GLU A 312 -11.15 18.30 8.22
N ASN A 313 -9.83 18.40 8.13
CA ASN A 313 -9.14 19.69 8.02
C ASN A 313 -8.84 20.10 6.58
N GLY A 314 -8.70 19.13 5.67
CA GLY A 314 -8.18 19.39 4.33
C GLY A 314 -6.66 19.56 4.37
N TRP A 315 -6.12 20.25 3.37
CA TRP A 315 -4.67 20.28 3.11
C TRP A 315 -3.90 21.35 3.91
N TRP A 316 -4.58 22.38 4.44
CA TRP A 316 -3.89 23.52 5.03
C TRP A 316 -3.35 23.20 6.41
N ASP A 317 -2.09 23.58 6.64
CA ASP A 317 -1.40 23.30 7.90
C ASP A 317 -1.65 24.35 8.98
N ARG A 318 -2.53 25.34 8.70
CA ARG A 318 -2.93 26.43 9.59
C ARG A 318 -1.88 27.53 9.75
N ASN A 319 -0.76 27.44 9.01
CA ASN A 319 0.19 28.54 8.91
C ASN A 319 -0.25 29.46 7.75
N PRO A 320 -0.61 30.73 8.05
CA PRO A 320 -1.09 31.60 6.96
C PRO A 320 -0.10 31.81 5.82
N THR A 321 1.21 31.65 6.07
CA THR A 321 2.21 31.71 5.01
C THR A 321 1.93 30.69 3.90
N HIS A 322 1.33 29.56 4.27
CA HIS A 322 1.10 28.43 3.34
C HIS A 322 -0.27 28.44 2.69
N LEU A 323 -1.06 29.54 2.84
CA LEU A 323 -2.34 29.63 2.10
C LEU A 323 -2.12 29.89 0.62
N HIS A 324 -1.17 30.76 0.28
CA HIS A 324 -0.80 31.09 -1.11
C HIS A 324 0.73 31.20 -1.17
N PRO A 325 1.43 30.09 -0.97
CA PRO A 325 2.88 30.15 -0.76
C PRO A 325 3.65 30.45 -2.03
N ALA A 326 4.82 31.05 -1.86
CA ALA A 326 5.83 31.07 -2.90
C ALA A 326 6.32 29.65 -3.15
N THR A 327 6.97 29.39 -4.29
CA THR A 327 7.59 28.09 -4.49
C THR A 327 8.67 27.88 -3.43
N PRO A 328 8.91 26.63 -3.03
CA PRO A 328 9.97 26.38 -2.03
C PRO A 328 11.32 26.94 -2.44
N ALA A 329 11.70 26.83 -3.72
CA ALA A 329 12.98 27.35 -4.20
C ALA A 329 13.05 28.87 -4.04
N ALA A 330 11.99 29.60 -4.42
CA ALA A 330 11.97 31.06 -4.30
C ALA A 330 12.02 31.49 -2.84
N ALA A 331 11.27 30.81 -1.98
CA ALA A 331 11.25 31.13 -0.56
C ALA A 331 12.64 30.95 0.07
N ARG A 332 13.30 29.84 -0.27
CA ARG A 332 14.63 29.55 0.29
C ARG A 332 15.71 30.48 -0.27
N ASP A 333 15.59 30.88 -1.54
CA ASP A 333 16.52 31.85 -2.12
C ASP A 333 16.43 33.19 -1.37
N ALA A 334 15.22 33.63 -1.05
CA ALA A 334 15.01 34.85 -0.28
C ALA A 334 15.58 34.71 1.16
N ILE A 335 15.36 33.56 1.80
CA ILE A 335 15.87 33.30 3.15
C ILE A 335 17.40 33.34 3.16
N LEU A 336 18.04 32.74 2.13
CA LEU A 336 19.51 32.73 2.03
C LEU A 336 20.12 34.14 2.07
N SER A 337 19.41 35.12 1.54
CA SER A 337 19.91 36.49 1.54
C SER A 337 19.95 37.12 2.94
N ALA A 338 19.32 36.47 3.92
CA ALA A 338 19.16 37.00 5.28
C ALA A 338 19.86 36.17 6.36
N ILE A 339 20.45 35.03 6.00
CA ILE A 339 21.04 34.11 6.98
C ILE A 339 22.50 33.78 6.59
N ASP A 340 23.23 33.21 7.55
CA ASP A 340 24.57 32.68 7.30
C ASP A 340 24.47 31.19 7.00
N PRO A 341 24.63 30.75 5.74
CA PRO A 341 24.52 29.33 5.43
C PRO A 341 25.52 28.45 6.18
N SER A 342 26.72 29.00 6.51
CA SER A 342 27.71 28.24 7.28
C SER A 342 27.21 27.92 8.68
N ALA A 343 26.53 28.88 9.31
CA ALA A 343 25.96 28.68 10.65
C ALA A 343 24.83 27.64 10.60
N VAL A 344 24.03 27.64 9.54
CA VAL A 344 22.97 26.64 9.35
C VAL A 344 23.58 25.24 9.20
N LEU A 345 24.59 25.10 8.36
CA LEU A 345 25.30 23.82 8.18
C LEU A 345 25.87 23.32 9.51
N ALA A 346 26.54 24.21 10.25
CA ALA A 346 27.15 23.85 11.54
C ALA A 346 26.07 23.35 12.53
N ARG A 347 24.94 24.05 12.58
CA ARG A 347 23.86 23.66 13.49
C ARG A 347 23.27 22.31 13.11
N ALA A 348 23.04 22.07 11.81
CA ALA A 348 22.53 20.78 11.35
C ALA A 348 23.49 19.65 11.70
N LEU A 349 24.80 19.87 11.55
CA LEU A 349 25.81 18.87 11.92
C LEU A 349 25.81 18.60 13.42
N GLU A 350 25.65 19.61 14.26
CA GLU A 350 25.52 19.43 15.71
C GLU A 350 24.32 18.55 16.06
N LEU A 351 23.18 18.80 15.42
CA LEU A 351 21.97 18.03 15.66
C LEU A 351 22.14 16.59 15.20
N GLN A 352 22.79 16.39 14.06
CA GLN A 352 23.11 15.04 13.56
C GLN A 352 23.99 14.30 14.57
N ALA A 353 25.03 14.95 15.06
CA ALA A 353 25.95 14.36 16.03
C ALA A 353 25.26 14.02 17.35
N ALA A 354 24.25 14.79 17.73
CA ALA A 354 23.44 14.53 18.92
C ALA A 354 22.40 13.43 18.71
N GLY A 355 22.30 12.89 17.50
CA GLY A 355 21.31 11.85 17.18
C GLY A 355 19.95 12.39 16.80
N ASP A 356 19.80 13.69 16.60
CA ASP A 356 18.52 14.31 16.28
C ASP A 356 18.42 14.57 14.78
N THR A 357 18.37 13.47 14.03
CA THR A 357 18.41 13.50 12.56
C THR A 357 17.23 14.27 11.98
N GLN A 358 16.05 14.13 12.57
CA GLN A 358 14.87 14.82 12.06
C GLN A 358 14.97 16.33 12.22
N LEU A 359 15.42 16.81 13.38
CA LEU A 359 15.63 18.25 13.55
C LEU A 359 16.71 18.77 12.61
N ALA A 360 17.77 17.97 12.38
CA ALA A 360 18.80 18.35 11.41
C ALA A 360 18.20 18.55 10.02
N LEU A 361 17.25 17.71 9.61
CA LEU A 361 16.55 17.89 8.32
C LEU A 361 15.81 19.22 8.27
N HIS A 362 15.08 19.57 9.33
CA HIS A 362 14.35 20.84 9.36
C HIS A 362 15.30 22.04 9.24
N VAL A 363 16.45 21.98 9.93
CA VAL A 363 17.41 23.08 9.90
C VAL A 363 18.06 23.18 8.52
N ILE A 364 18.53 22.06 7.96
CA ILE A 364 19.26 22.12 6.69
C ILE A 364 18.35 22.57 5.53
N ASP A 365 17.03 22.35 5.63
CA ASP A 365 16.08 22.78 4.61
C ASP A 365 16.08 24.29 4.41
N LEU A 366 16.52 25.07 5.40
CA LEU A 366 16.66 26.52 5.23
C LEU A 366 17.60 26.86 4.07
N VAL A 367 18.54 25.97 3.75
CA VAL A 367 19.50 26.14 2.67
C VAL A 367 19.24 25.14 1.53
N ALA A 368 18.97 23.88 1.88
CA ALA A 368 18.92 22.80 0.90
C ALA A 368 17.76 22.91 -0.08
N LEU A 369 16.69 23.64 0.26
CA LEU A 369 15.56 23.82 -0.65
C LEU A 369 15.75 24.99 -1.61
N ALA A 370 16.87 25.71 -1.51
CA ALA A 370 17.19 26.77 -2.46
C ALA A 370 17.61 26.17 -3.80
N PRO A 371 17.46 26.91 -4.90
CA PRO A 371 17.80 26.36 -6.22
C PRO A 371 19.30 26.20 -6.40
N GLY A 372 19.68 25.25 -7.28
CA GLY A 372 21.06 25.03 -7.66
C GLY A 372 21.77 23.99 -6.81
N ASN A 373 23.04 23.73 -7.18
CA ASN A 373 23.86 22.69 -6.54
C ASN A 373 25.27 23.16 -6.24
N GLN A 374 25.50 24.48 -6.15
CA GLN A 374 26.83 25.04 -5.97
C GLN A 374 26.99 25.63 -4.57
N GLY A 375 28.23 25.70 -4.11
CA GLY A 375 28.60 26.36 -2.86
C GLY A 375 27.82 25.80 -1.65
N ALA A 376 27.33 26.68 -0.81
CA ALA A 376 26.62 26.29 0.42
C ALA A 376 25.37 25.47 0.13
N VAL A 377 24.68 25.77 -0.97
CA VAL A 377 23.46 25.01 -1.36
C VAL A 377 23.86 23.58 -1.70
N GLY A 378 24.91 23.38 -2.48
CA GLY A 378 25.40 22.04 -2.81
C GLY A 378 25.81 21.26 -1.57
N GLU A 379 26.54 21.90 -0.65
CA GLU A 379 26.92 21.27 0.63
C GLU A 379 25.69 20.87 1.45
N ALA A 380 24.67 21.74 1.48
CA ALA A 380 23.44 21.48 2.23
C ALA A 380 22.68 20.29 1.63
N LYS A 381 22.61 20.20 0.31
CA LYS A 381 21.94 19.08 -0.37
C LYS A 381 22.68 17.77 -0.13
N ALA A 382 24.02 17.80 -0.13
CA ALA A 382 24.82 16.63 0.19
C ALA A 382 24.57 16.16 1.63
N LEU A 383 24.51 17.10 2.58
CA LEU A 383 24.18 16.75 3.96
C LEU A 383 22.76 16.19 4.06
N LYS A 384 21.81 16.83 3.38
CA LYS A 384 20.41 16.34 3.39
C LYS A 384 20.34 14.89 2.87
N ALA A 385 21.10 14.56 1.83
CA ALA A 385 21.14 13.18 1.31
C ALA A 385 21.62 12.21 2.39
N ARG A 386 22.68 12.57 3.14
CA ARG A 386 23.17 11.72 4.23
C ARG A 386 22.14 11.59 5.37
N LEU A 387 21.47 12.68 5.70
CA LEU A 387 20.42 12.68 6.74
C LEU A 387 19.24 11.79 6.32
N CYS A 388 18.85 11.84 5.05
CA CYS A 388 17.78 10.98 4.52
C CYS A 388 18.19 9.50 4.64
N SER A 389 19.43 9.17 4.26
CA SER A 389 19.92 7.80 4.40
C SER A 389 19.91 7.35 5.86
N GLN A 390 20.24 8.24 6.77
CA GLN A 390 20.22 7.93 8.20
C GLN A 390 18.79 7.73 8.70
N ARG A 391 17.86 8.62 8.31
CA ARG A 391 16.45 8.48 8.69
C ARG A 391 15.85 7.17 8.20
N ALA A 392 16.27 6.73 7.00
CA ALA A 392 15.81 5.44 6.47
C ALA A 392 16.13 4.28 7.41
N ARG A 393 17.25 4.37 8.13
CA ARG A 393 17.62 3.34 9.11
C ARG A 393 16.89 3.47 10.44
N GLU A 394 16.35 4.65 10.73
CA GLU A 394 15.72 4.95 12.02
C GLU A 394 14.22 4.68 12.06
N VAL A 395 13.54 4.77 10.90
CA VAL A 395 12.07 4.66 10.85
C VAL A 395 11.67 3.21 10.62
N ALA A 396 10.47 2.84 11.07
CA ALA A 396 9.97 1.48 10.95
C ALA A 396 9.26 1.22 9.62
N PRO A 397 8.35 2.08 9.15
CA PRO A 397 7.55 1.71 7.97
C PRO A 397 8.40 1.62 6.71
N TYR A 398 8.20 0.55 5.94
CA TYR A 398 8.96 0.35 4.70
C TYR A 398 8.80 1.54 3.74
N VAL A 399 7.58 2.07 3.63
CA VAL A 399 7.34 3.18 2.69
C VAL A 399 8.19 4.41 3.07
N SER A 400 8.29 4.73 4.38
CA SER A 400 9.17 5.82 4.83
C SER A 400 10.61 5.53 4.47
N LYS A 401 11.09 4.29 4.73
CA LYS A 401 12.46 3.90 4.38
C LYS A 401 12.73 4.10 2.88
N ALA A 402 11.82 3.61 2.05
CA ALA A 402 11.97 3.68 0.59
C ALA A 402 12.02 5.12 0.10
N LEU A 403 11.14 5.97 0.62
CA LEU A 403 11.10 7.37 0.21
C LEU A 403 12.33 8.14 0.67
N PHE A 404 12.83 7.87 1.88
CA PHE A 404 14.09 8.47 2.31
C PHE A 404 15.26 8.04 1.44
N TRP A 405 15.36 6.75 1.10
CA TRP A 405 16.42 6.26 0.21
C TRP A 405 16.33 6.87 -1.18
N SER A 406 15.13 6.89 -1.75
CA SER A 406 14.92 7.48 -3.08
C SER A 406 15.28 8.97 -3.09
N SER A 407 14.90 9.68 -2.02
CA SER A 407 15.25 11.10 -1.88
C SER A 407 16.76 11.30 -1.79
N ALA A 408 17.44 10.44 -1.03
CA ALA A 408 18.90 10.51 -0.92
C ALA A 408 19.57 10.28 -2.26
N SER A 409 19.10 9.30 -3.05
CA SER A 409 19.66 9.02 -4.38
C SER A 409 19.47 10.21 -5.31
N LEU A 410 18.25 10.76 -5.37
CA LEU A 410 17.97 11.91 -6.23
C LEU A 410 18.88 13.10 -5.90
N LEU A 411 19.04 13.40 -4.60
CA LEU A 411 19.89 14.50 -4.18
C LEU A 411 21.35 14.26 -4.56
N LYS A 412 21.85 13.04 -4.43
CA LYS A 412 23.23 12.69 -4.81
C LYS A 412 23.45 12.84 -6.31
N GLU A 413 22.42 12.58 -7.11
CA GLU A 413 22.48 12.70 -8.57
C GLU A 413 22.26 14.13 -9.03
N GLY A 414 21.97 15.04 -8.11
CA GLY A 414 21.77 16.44 -8.44
C GLY A 414 20.36 16.80 -8.89
N HIS A 415 19.39 15.96 -8.57
CA HIS A 415 18.00 16.21 -8.95
C HIS A 415 17.23 16.86 -7.80
N ASP A 416 16.50 17.90 -8.11
CA ASP A 416 15.69 18.62 -7.13
C ASP A 416 14.22 18.24 -7.18
N SER A 417 13.79 17.54 -8.21
CA SER A 417 12.35 17.27 -8.39
C SER A 417 12.12 15.97 -9.14
N TRP A 418 10.90 15.48 -9.01
CA TRP A 418 10.46 14.26 -9.70
C TRP A 418 10.33 14.44 -11.22
N GLN A 419 10.37 15.67 -11.72
CA GLN A 419 10.39 15.91 -13.16
C GLN A 419 11.64 15.26 -13.79
N ASP A 420 12.70 15.18 -13.01
CA ASP A 420 13.99 14.73 -13.51
C ASP A 420 14.26 13.23 -13.27
N LEU A 421 13.27 12.48 -12.80
CA LEU A 421 13.46 11.03 -12.57
C LEU A 421 13.88 10.33 -13.87
N PRO A 422 15.02 9.62 -13.86
CA PRO A 422 15.52 8.94 -15.06
C PRO A 422 14.69 7.68 -15.40
#